data_be21bc93a3b827f7e29bd89038609d57
#
_entry.id   be21bc93a3b827f7e29bd89038609d57
#
_cell.length_a   1.000
_cell.length_b   1.000
_cell.length_c   1.000
_cell.angle_alpha   90.00
_cell.angle_beta   90.00
_cell.angle_gamma   90.00
#
_symmetry.space_group_name_H-M   'P 1'
#
loop_
_entity.id
_entity.type
_entity.pdbx_description
1 polymer ?
#
loop_
_entity_poly.entity_id
_entity_poly.type
_entity_poly.pdbx_seq_one_letter_code
_entity_poly.pdbx_strand_id
1 'polypeptide(L)'
;IIISGIDVQILNHLIFGATLNFGTTKSVLELLTKTTGIEIKNKFSKSIGVRIGRPEKAAPRLMKPPVHVLFPVAEKGGITRDILKAAVASESFFTNLNNRRCTNCNIPSIGIVCSKCGNKTTKFYICRICKDELETPHCEKCKRDANGFSYKQFPLKQNLMEAQEKLGIRAKAPFKGVDKLINQEKIPEPLEKGLIRQKFGLSAFKDGTVRFDATNSPLTHFKLSWIGTTVEQITKLGYENDIDGNPITNDEQLIELKMQDVIIPFESAEY
;
A
#
# COMPACT_ATOMS: atom_id res chain seq x y z
N ILE A 1 -12.56 0.10 -14.63
CA ILE A 1 -13.96 0.48 -14.41
C ILE A 1 -14.57 0.68 -15.80
N ILE A 2 -15.35 -0.28 -16.27
CA ILE A 2 -16.16 -0.10 -17.48
C ILE A 2 -17.45 0.55 -17.00
N ILE A 3 -17.56 1.85 -17.15
CA ILE A 3 -18.81 2.57 -16.95
C ILE A 3 -19.50 2.56 -18.31
N SER A 4 -20.31 1.52 -18.56
CA SER A 4 -21.14 1.46 -19.76
C SER A 4 -22.17 2.60 -19.69
N GLY A 5 -22.13 3.52 -20.63
CA GLY A 5 -23.11 4.60 -20.81
C GLY A 5 -22.64 6.01 -20.49
N ILE A 6 -21.39 6.23 -20.12
CA ILE A 6 -20.83 7.57 -20.02
C ILE A 6 -20.20 7.94 -21.36
N ASP A 7 -20.55 9.12 -21.87
CA ASP A 7 -19.94 9.69 -23.07
C ASP A 7 -18.42 9.79 -22.87
N VAL A 8 -17.67 9.33 -23.88
CA VAL A 8 -16.18 9.36 -23.88
C VAL A 8 -15.65 10.78 -23.68
N GLN A 9 -16.38 11.81 -24.14
CA GLN A 9 -16.00 13.20 -23.94
C GLN A 9 -16.09 13.61 -22.45
N ILE A 10 -17.11 13.14 -21.74
CA ILE A 10 -17.26 13.39 -20.30
C ILE A 10 -16.16 12.66 -19.52
N LEU A 11 -15.85 11.42 -19.91
CA LEU A 11 -14.78 10.64 -19.29
C LEU A 11 -13.40 11.32 -19.50
N ASN A 12 -13.12 11.79 -20.72
CA ASN A 12 -11.90 12.53 -21.02
C ASN A 12 -11.82 13.84 -20.23
N HIS A 13 -12.92 14.55 -20.07
CA HIS A 13 -12.96 15.79 -19.28
C HIS A 13 -12.68 15.51 -17.79
N LEU A 14 -13.24 14.45 -17.23
CA LEU A 14 -12.99 14.04 -15.84
C LEU A 14 -11.56 13.57 -15.58
N ILE A 15 -10.95 12.86 -16.54
CA ILE A 15 -9.62 12.28 -16.37
C ILE A 15 -8.51 13.28 -16.71
N PHE A 16 -8.70 14.10 -17.73
CA PHE A 16 -7.62 14.89 -18.32
C PHE A 16 -7.82 16.42 -18.30
N GLY A 17 -9.03 16.93 -17.99
CA GLY A 17 -9.34 18.33 -18.27
C GLY A 17 -9.98 19.14 -17.15
N ALA A 18 -10.40 18.55 -16.05
CA ALA A 18 -11.08 19.31 -15.01
C ALA A 18 -10.14 19.62 -13.83
N THR A 19 -9.85 20.89 -13.65
CA THR A 19 -9.38 21.38 -12.35
C THR A 19 -10.57 21.29 -11.39
N LEU A 20 -10.62 20.21 -10.60
CA LEU A 20 -11.69 20.01 -9.61
C LEU A 20 -11.54 21.06 -8.50
N ASN A 21 -12.40 22.05 -8.53
CA ASN A 21 -12.46 23.05 -7.46
C ASN A 21 -13.43 22.57 -6.39
N PHE A 22 -12.89 22.13 -5.25
CA PHE A 22 -13.68 21.57 -4.15
C PHE A 22 -14.53 22.59 -3.40
N GLY A 23 -14.36 23.88 -3.60
CA GLY A 23 -15.20 24.98 -3.05
C GLY A 23 -16.05 24.62 -1.84
N THR A 24 -17.37 24.81 -1.96
CA THR A 24 -18.36 24.58 -0.91
C THR A 24 -19.02 23.19 -0.96
N THR A 25 -18.60 22.28 -1.83
CA THR A 25 -19.22 20.97 -1.98
C THR A 25 -18.86 20.02 -0.83
N LYS A 26 -19.88 19.37 -0.25
CA LYS A 26 -19.74 18.49 0.92
C LYS A 26 -19.37 17.05 0.56
N SER A 27 -19.46 16.65 -0.71
CA SER A 27 -19.12 15.30 -1.14
C SER A 27 -18.54 15.25 -2.55
N VAL A 28 -17.73 14.23 -2.82
CA VAL A 28 -17.14 13.96 -4.14
C VAL A 28 -18.23 13.72 -5.20
N LEU A 29 -19.31 13.05 -4.83
CA LEU A 29 -20.42 12.77 -5.74
C LEU A 29 -21.13 14.05 -6.17
N GLU A 30 -21.34 14.98 -5.25
CA GLU A 30 -21.93 16.29 -5.56
C GLU A 30 -21.02 17.10 -6.49
N LEU A 31 -19.71 17.05 -6.25
CA LEU A 31 -18.74 17.70 -7.12
C LEU A 31 -18.78 17.11 -8.53
N LEU A 32 -18.77 15.79 -8.63
CA LEU A 32 -18.83 15.11 -9.93
C LEU A 32 -20.16 15.39 -10.65
N THR A 33 -21.28 15.38 -9.96
CA THR A 33 -22.60 15.75 -10.52
C THR A 33 -22.59 17.17 -11.07
N LYS A 34 -22.03 18.13 -10.33
CA LYS A 34 -21.93 19.53 -10.80
C LYS A 34 -21.00 19.68 -11.99
N THR A 35 -19.87 18.95 -12.01
CA THR A 35 -18.87 19.04 -13.08
C THR A 35 -19.34 18.39 -14.38
N THR A 36 -20.04 17.26 -14.28
CA THR A 36 -20.47 16.48 -15.44
C THR A 36 -21.87 16.84 -15.94
N GLY A 37 -22.68 17.50 -15.14
CA GLY A 37 -24.11 17.73 -15.41
C GLY A 37 -24.96 16.45 -15.35
N ILE A 38 -24.38 15.31 -14.96
CA ILE A 38 -25.07 14.01 -14.83
C ILE A 38 -25.31 13.74 -13.35
N GLU A 39 -26.55 13.43 -12.99
CA GLU A 39 -26.87 13.04 -11.62
C GLU A 39 -26.18 11.74 -11.24
N ILE A 40 -25.14 11.82 -10.39
CA ILE A 40 -24.39 10.67 -9.88
C ILE A 40 -24.94 10.30 -8.52
N LYS A 41 -25.64 9.17 -8.45
CA LYS A 41 -26.24 8.66 -7.21
C LYS A 41 -25.28 7.75 -6.48
N ASN A 42 -25.20 7.89 -5.18
CA ASN A 42 -24.51 6.93 -4.31
C ASN A 42 -25.32 5.63 -4.21
N LYS A 43 -25.22 4.81 -5.26
CA LYS A 43 -25.98 3.57 -5.36
C LYS A 43 -25.38 2.43 -4.52
N PHE A 44 -24.08 2.55 -4.17
CA PHE A 44 -23.29 1.47 -3.59
C PHE A 44 -22.53 1.84 -2.31
N SER A 45 -22.98 2.88 -1.58
CA SER A 45 -22.31 3.30 -0.33
C SER A 45 -22.23 2.21 0.75
N LYS A 46 -23.01 1.15 0.60
CA LYS A 46 -23.01 -0.04 1.46
C LYS A 46 -23.14 -1.29 0.60
N SER A 47 -22.30 -1.42 -0.39
CA SER A 47 -22.31 -2.58 -1.27
C SER A 47 -21.76 -3.79 -0.56
N ILE A 48 -22.45 -4.90 -0.68
CA ILE A 48 -22.01 -6.20 -0.21
C ILE A 48 -21.45 -6.97 -1.40
N GLY A 49 -20.23 -7.48 -1.28
CA GLY A 49 -19.72 -8.28 -2.37
C GLY A 49 -18.32 -8.83 -2.09
N VAL A 50 -17.99 -9.97 -2.66
CA VAL A 50 -16.66 -10.56 -2.60
C VAL A 50 -16.00 -10.47 -3.95
N ARG A 51 -14.88 -9.76 -4.03
CA ARG A 51 -14.03 -9.86 -5.21
C ARG A 51 -13.36 -11.22 -5.22
N ILE A 52 -13.87 -12.13 -6.02
CA ILE A 52 -13.24 -13.42 -6.26
C ILE A 52 -11.96 -13.14 -7.03
N GLY A 53 -10.81 -13.30 -6.36
CA GLY A 53 -9.53 -13.28 -7.02
C GLY A 53 -9.43 -14.47 -7.98
N ARG A 54 -8.98 -14.24 -9.20
CA ARG A 54 -8.65 -15.34 -10.12
C ARG A 54 -7.46 -16.09 -9.54
N PRO A 55 -7.51 -17.44 -9.38
CA PRO A 55 -6.35 -18.21 -8.95
C PRO A 55 -5.20 -17.95 -9.93
N GLU A 56 -4.06 -17.52 -9.41
CA GLU A 56 -2.89 -17.33 -10.26
C GLU A 56 -2.34 -18.70 -10.64
N LYS A 57 -2.36 -19.04 -11.92
CA LYS A 57 -1.86 -20.33 -12.43
C LYS A 57 -0.34 -20.46 -12.37
N ALA A 58 0.37 -19.35 -12.27
CA ALA A 58 1.83 -19.36 -12.20
C ALA A 58 2.28 -19.56 -10.73
N ALA A 59 3.12 -20.55 -10.48
CA ALA A 59 3.74 -20.74 -9.19
C ALA A 59 4.49 -19.47 -8.77
N PRO A 60 4.20 -18.89 -7.61
CA PRO A 60 4.85 -17.67 -7.15
C PRO A 60 6.35 -17.90 -6.95
N ARG A 61 7.17 -17.03 -7.54
CA ARG A 61 8.62 -17.08 -7.35
C ARG A 61 9.01 -16.33 -6.08
N LEU A 62 8.95 -17.00 -4.95
CA LEU A 62 9.43 -16.46 -3.68
C LEU A 62 10.94 -16.21 -3.74
N MET A 63 11.38 -15.16 -3.04
CA MET A 63 12.80 -15.02 -2.70
C MET A 63 13.20 -16.13 -1.76
N LYS A 64 14.42 -16.64 -1.89
CA LYS A 64 14.98 -17.64 -0.97
C LYS A 64 16.13 -17.01 -0.18
N PRO A 65 15.99 -16.82 1.12
CA PRO A 65 14.80 -17.01 1.98
C PRO A 65 13.69 -16.00 1.67
N PRO A 66 12.41 -16.28 2.03
CA PRO A 66 11.30 -15.34 1.89
C PRO A 66 11.59 -14.01 2.59
N VAL A 67 11.24 -12.89 1.97
CA VAL A 67 11.59 -11.54 2.43
C VAL A 67 10.32 -10.80 2.85
N HIS A 68 10.36 -10.17 4.03
CA HIS A 68 9.24 -9.37 4.52
C HIS A 68 9.32 -7.91 4.05
N VAL A 69 10.52 -7.35 3.97
CA VAL A 69 10.72 -5.96 3.57
C VAL A 69 11.94 -5.82 2.65
N LEU A 70 11.82 -5.00 1.62
CA LEU A 70 12.93 -4.66 0.73
C LEU A 70 13.82 -3.58 1.37
N PHE A 71 14.37 -3.91 2.53
CA PHE A 71 15.30 -3.09 3.28
C PHE A 71 16.68 -3.78 3.33
N PRO A 72 17.76 -3.08 2.93
CA PRO A 72 19.09 -3.67 2.88
C PRO A 72 19.70 -3.75 4.29
N VAL A 73 20.07 -4.95 4.69
CA VAL A 73 20.78 -5.19 5.97
C VAL A 73 22.24 -5.54 5.80
N ALA A 74 22.72 -5.63 4.55
CA ALA A 74 24.06 -6.04 4.20
C ALA A 74 24.47 -7.34 4.93
N GLU A 75 25.73 -7.45 5.31
CA GLU A 75 26.26 -8.62 6.03
C GLU A 75 25.78 -8.72 7.49
N LYS A 76 25.26 -7.63 8.06
CA LYS A 76 24.86 -7.58 9.49
C LYS A 76 23.68 -8.48 9.82
N GLY A 77 22.80 -8.75 8.87
CA GLY A 77 21.68 -9.70 9.02
C GLY A 77 22.07 -11.17 8.93
N GLY A 78 23.33 -11.49 8.65
CA GLY A 78 23.82 -12.84 8.42
C GLY A 78 23.22 -13.50 7.18
N ILE A 79 23.43 -14.83 7.03
CA ILE A 79 22.92 -15.62 5.89
C ILE A 79 21.40 -15.49 5.71
N THR A 80 20.67 -15.37 6.81
CA THR A 80 19.20 -15.23 6.81
C THR A 80 18.73 -13.80 6.55
N ARG A 81 19.63 -12.82 6.53
CA ARG A 81 19.31 -11.38 6.36
C ARG A 81 18.25 -10.89 7.36
N ASP A 82 18.42 -11.30 8.61
CA ASP A 82 17.47 -11.00 9.69
C ASP A 82 17.73 -9.60 10.24
N ILE A 83 16.73 -8.73 10.12
CA ILE A 83 16.77 -7.34 10.59
C ILE A 83 16.87 -7.26 12.11
N LEU A 84 16.23 -8.19 12.84
CA LEU A 84 16.33 -8.23 14.30
C LEU A 84 17.77 -8.56 14.73
N LYS A 85 18.40 -9.54 14.10
CA LYS A 85 19.80 -9.87 14.36
C LYS A 85 20.71 -8.69 14.04
N ALA A 86 20.48 -8.01 12.91
CA ALA A 86 21.25 -6.84 12.54
C ALA A 86 21.08 -5.69 13.54
N ALA A 87 19.88 -5.45 14.06
CA ALA A 87 19.59 -4.41 15.04
C ALA A 87 20.17 -4.71 16.44
N VAL A 88 20.31 -5.99 16.80
CA VAL A 88 20.97 -6.42 18.04
C VAL A 88 22.49 -6.35 17.90
N ALA A 89 23.03 -6.78 16.74
CA ALA A 89 24.46 -6.79 16.51
C ALA A 89 25.09 -5.40 16.40
N SER A 90 24.31 -4.40 15.98
CA SER A 90 24.79 -3.01 15.82
C SER A 90 23.63 -2.04 15.89
N GLU A 91 23.79 -0.95 16.65
CA GLU A 91 22.78 0.12 16.70
C GLU A 91 22.59 0.80 15.35
N SER A 92 23.65 0.89 14.58
CA SER A 92 23.67 1.45 13.24
C SER A 92 24.65 0.68 12.34
N PHE A 93 24.41 0.71 11.05
CA PHE A 93 25.32 0.12 10.06
C PHE A 93 25.38 0.98 8.79
N PHE A 94 26.42 0.76 8.00
CA PHE A 94 26.58 1.47 6.74
C PHE A 94 26.02 0.65 5.58
N THR A 95 25.23 1.33 4.73
CA THR A 95 24.70 0.75 3.50
C THR A 95 24.45 1.81 2.44
N ASN A 96 24.29 1.40 1.20
CA ASN A 96 23.96 2.29 0.10
C ASN A 96 22.48 2.64 0.13
N LEU A 97 22.17 3.91 0.37
CA LEU A 97 20.81 4.45 0.41
C LEU A 97 20.70 5.68 -0.49
N ASN A 98 19.50 5.93 -0.97
CA ASN A 98 19.18 7.07 -1.80
C ASN A 98 19.43 8.41 -1.09
N ASN A 99 19.74 9.44 -1.88
CA ASN A 99 19.91 10.81 -1.42
C ASN A 99 18.61 11.58 -1.63
N ARG A 100 17.92 11.87 -0.55
CA ARG A 100 16.69 12.66 -0.54
C ARG A 100 16.69 13.65 0.62
N ARG A 101 15.96 14.75 0.43
CA ARG A 101 15.81 15.81 1.44
C ARG A 101 14.38 16.28 1.48
N CYS A 102 13.86 16.54 2.69
CA CYS A 102 12.50 17.03 2.86
C CYS A 102 12.36 18.44 2.29
N THR A 103 11.28 18.70 1.56
CA THR A 103 10.99 20.01 0.98
C THR A 103 10.60 21.07 2.00
N ASN A 104 10.13 20.63 3.18
CA ASN A 104 9.66 21.54 4.24
C ASN A 104 10.70 21.74 5.33
N CYS A 105 11.16 20.68 5.98
CA CYS A 105 12.08 20.77 7.11
C CYS A 105 13.56 20.60 6.74
N ASN A 106 13.86 20.41 5.47
CA ASN A 106 15.21 20.26 4.88
C ASN A 106 16.06 19.11 5.47
N ILE A 107 15.43 18.17 6.20
CA ILE A 107 16.13 17.05 6.84
C ILE A 107 16.43 15.97 5.78
N PRO A 108 17.64 15.38 5.79
CA PRO A 108 17.96 14.22 4.97
C PRO A 108 16.99 13.06 5.24
N SER A 109 16.50 12.44 4.19
CA SER A 109 15.56 11.32 4.26
C SER A 109 15.99 10.21 3.32
N ILE A 110 15.54 8.99 3.60
CA ILE A 110 15.70 7.84 2.70
C ILE A 110 14.37 7.47 2.04
N GLY A 111 13.25 7.98 2.56
CA GLY A 111 11.90 7.73 2.06
C GLY A 111 11.41 8.81 1.11
N ILE A 112 10.35 8.50 0.37
CA ILE A 112 9.63 9.46 -0.51
C ILE A 112 8.89 10.50 0.35
N VAL A 113 8.55 10.12 1.57
CA VAL A 113 7.90 10.97 2.57
C VAL A 113 8.85 11.15 3.76
N CYS A 114 8.89 12.35 4.30
CA CYS A 114 9.70 12.69 5.45
C CYS A 114 9.14 12.03 6.73
N SER A 115 9.96 11.31 7.47
CA SER A 115 9.56 10.66 8.72
C SER A 115 9.18 11.66 9.82
N LYS A 116 9.72 12.89 9.77
CA LYS A 116 9.48 13.92 10.80
C LYS A 116 8.20 14.73 10.57
N CYS A 117 7.95 15.19 9.34
CA CYS A 117 6.86 16.14 9.07
C CYS A 117 5.82 15.64 8.05
N GLY A 118 5.96 14.43 7.53
CA GLY A 118 5.02 13.85 6.57
C GLY A 118 5.05 14.45 5.15
N ASN A 119 5.84 15.51 4.91
CA ASN A 119 5.92 16.15 3.59
C ASN A 119 6.75 15.35 2.59
N LYS A 120 6.55 15.61 1.32
CA LYS A 120 7.32 15.00 0.22
C LYS A 120 8.81 15.32 0.36
N THR A 121 9.64 14.42 -0.11
CA THR A 121 11.08 14.61 -0.19
C THR A 121 11.51 14.72 -1.64
N THR A 122 12.49 15.59 -1.92
CA THR A 122 13.13 15.70 -3.23
C THR A 122 14.42 14.91 -3.28
N LYS A 123 14.75 14.44 -4.47
CA LYS A 123 15.99 13.72 -4.75
C LYS A 123 17.11 14.72 -5.03
N PHE A 124 18.31 14.43 -4.56
CA PHE A 124 19.51 15.15 -4.93
C PHE A 124 20.62 14.15 -5.28
N TYR A 125 21.62 14.65 -5.99
CA TYR A 125 22.72 13.84 -6.50
C TYR A 125 24.03 14.31 -5.89
N ILE A 126 25.00 13.43 -5.76
CA ILE A 126 26.35 13.76 -5.28
C ILE A 126 27.33 13.39 -6.37
N CYS A 127 28.12 14.36 -6.79
CA CYS A 127 29.19 14.12 -7.76
C CYS A 127 30.26 13.21 -7.14
N ARG A 128 30.71 12.24 -7.90
CA ARG A 128 31.75 11.30 -7.44
C ARG A 128 33.12 11.94 -7.30
N ILE A 129 33.38 13.02 -8.06
CA ILE A 129 34.69 13.69 -8.14
C ILE A 129 34.74 14.87 -7.17
N CYS A 130 33.93 15.90 -7.39
CA CYS A 130 33.96 17.11 -6.57
C CYS A 130 33.15 17.00 -5.27
N LYS A 131 32.33 15.95 -5.12
CA LYS A 131 31.45 15.71 -3.97
C LYS A 131 30.36 16.76 -3.76
N ASP A 132 30.17 17.67 -4.74
CA ASP A 132 29.11 18.67 -4.68
C ASP A 132 27.73 18.01 -4.74
N GLU A 133 26.79 18.59 -3.99
CA GLU A 133 25.37 18.24 -4.08
C GLU A 133 24.73 18.93 -5.28
N LEU A 134 23.96 18.19 -6.06
CA LEU A 134 23.37 18.64 -7.33
C LEU A 134 21.89 18.28 -7.37
N GLU A 135 21.08 19.11 -8.00
CA GLU A 135 19.68 18.81 -8.29
C GLU A 135 19.52 17.92 -9.53
N THR A 136 20.51 17.95 -10.42
CA THR A 136 20.53 17.20 -11.67
C THR A 136 21.46 15.98 -11.59
N PRO A 137 21.22 14.93 -12.38
CA PRO A 137 22.07 13.75 -12.39
C PRO A 137 23.43 13.96 -13.05
N HIS A 138 23.69 15.13 -13.64
CA HIS A 138 24.94 15.47 -14.33
C HIS A 138 25.65 16.62 -13.66
N CYS A 139 26.95 16.46 -13.42
CA CYS A 139 27.80 17.51 -12.86
C CYS A 139 28.44 18.35 -13.95
N GLU A 140 28.05 19.61 -14.08
CA GLU A 140 28.56 20.54 -15.08
C GLU A 140 30.06 20.84 -14.90
N LYS A 141 30.53 20.89 -13.65
CA LYS A 141 31.96 21.12 -13.34
C LYS A 141 32.86 19.97 -13.79
N CYS A 142 32.44 18.75 -13.47
CA CYS A 142 33.23 17.56 -13.74
C CYS A 142 32.84 16.85 -15.05
N LYS A 143 31.76 17.28 -15.71
CA LYS A 143 31.18 16.70 -16.94
C LYS A 143 30.95 15.18 -16.79
N ARG A 144 30.47 14.76 -15.64
CA ARG A 144 30.22 13.36 -15.31
C ARG A 144 28.91 13.17 -14.56
N ASP A 145 28.38 11.95 -14.63
CA ASP A 145 27.16 11.61 -13.93
C ASP A 145 27.37 11.55 -12.42
N ALA A 146 26.43 12.10 -11.70
CA ALA A 146 26.37 12.12 -10.26
C ALA A 146 25.45 11.01 -9.72
N ASN A 147 25.70 10.56 -8.49
CA ASN A 147 24.94 9.49 -7.88
C ASN A 147 23.75 10.00 -7.07
N GLY A 148 22.57 9.44 -7.33
CA GLY A 148 21.37 9.66 -6.50
C GLY A 148 21.36 8.84 -5.20
N PHE A 149 22.44 8.17 -4.86
CA PHE A 149 22.61 7.39 -3.62
C PHE A 149 24.04 7.49 -3.11
N SER A 150 24.22 7.25 -1.82
CA SER A 150 25.53 7.24 -1.18
C SER A 150 25.61 6.19 -0.07
N TYR A 151 26.82 5.83 0.31
CA TYR A 151 27.09 4.94 1.44
C TYR A 151 26.91 5.72 2.72
N LYS A 152 25.86 5.38 3.51
CA LYS A 152 25.43 6.12 4.69
C LYS A 152 25.31 5.23 5.89
N GLN A 153 25.53 5.81 7.05
CA GLN A 153 25.17 5.21 8.31
C GLN A 153 23.64 5.28 8.51
N PHE A 154 23.03 4.16 8.89
CA PHE A 154 21.61 4.05 9.16
C PHE A 154 21.36 3.53 10.58
N PRO A 155 20.62 4.25 11.43
CA PRO A 155 20.33 3.83 12.80
C PRO A 155 19.18 2.81 12.81
N LEU A 156 19.50 1.55 12.46
CA LEU A 156 18.51 0.49 12.26
C LEU A 156 17.69 0.20 13.51
N LYS A 157 18.36 0.07 14.66
CA LYS A 157 17.69 -0.26 15.92
C LYS A 157 16.64 0.78 16.30
N GLN A 158 17.00 2.06 16.22
CA GLN A 158 16.09 3.15 16.52
C GLN A 158 14.90 3.16 15.56
N ASN A 159 15.15 3.10 14.25
CA ASN A 159 14.06 3.10 13.25
C ASN A 159 13.13 1.88 13.39
N LEU A 160 13.67 0.73 13.77
CA LEU A 160 12.86 -0.47 14.02
C LEU A 160 11.98 -0.28 15.27
N MET A 161 12.50 0.30 16.33
CA MET A 161 11.73 0.59 17.54
C MET A 161 10.61 1.60 17.26
N GLU A 162 10.90 2.69 16.57
CA GLU A 162 9.91 3.69 16.15
C GLU A 162 8.80 3.07 15.28
N ALA A 163 9.17 2.21 14.31
CA ALA A 163 8.20 1.53 13.46
C ALA A 163 7.31 0.56 14.25
N GLN A 164 7.87 -0.15 15.23
CA GLN A 164 7.10 -1.06 16.09
C GLN A 164 6.16 -0.29 17.02
N GLU A 165 6.61 0.80 17.60
CA GLU A 165 5.80 1.65 18.46
C GLU A 165 4.64 2.28 17.70
N LYS A 166 4.93 2.87 16.55
CA LYS A 166 3.91 3.49 15.67
C LYS A 166 2.79 2.54 15.26
N LEU A 167 3.10 1.26 15.04
CA LEU A 167 2.13 0.26 14.62
C LEU A 167 1.54 -0.57 15.78
N GLY A 168 2.11 -0.50 16.98
CA GLY A 168 1.79 -1.41 18.06
C GLY A 168 2.11 -2.89 17.73
N ILE A 169 3.02 -3.15 16.78
CA ILE A 169 3.39 -4.48 16.30
C ILE A 169 4.84 -4.76 16.65
N ARG A 170 5.10 -5.85 17.37
CA ARG A 170 6.47 -6.30 17.63
C ARG A 170 6.93 -7.28 16.56
N ALA A 171 8.12 -7.06 16.02
CA ALA A 171 8.75 -7.99 15.10
C ALA A 171 9.07 -9.32 15.80
N LYS A 172 8.81 -10.44 15.11
CA LYS A 172 9.18 -11.79 15.54
C LYS A 172 10.35 -12.29 14.69
N ALA A 173 11.24 -13.06 15.28
CA ALA A 173 12.31 -13.70 14.50
C ALA A 173 11.73 -14.88 13.68
N PRO A 174 12.14 -15.04 12.41
CA PRO A 174 13.00 -14.17 11.62
C PRO A 174 12.24 -13.01 10.96
N PHE A 175 12.74 -11.78 11.08
CA PHE A 175 12.26 -10.61 10.33
C PHE A 175 13.22 -10.29 9.18
N LYS A 176 12.88 -10.71 7.97
CA LYS A 176 13.84 -10.81 6.85
C LYS A 176 13.80 -9.60 5.92
N GLY A 177 14.96 -9.00 5.75
CA GLY A 177 15.28 -8.00 4.74
C GLY A 177 16.02 -8.58 3.53
N VAL A 178 16.70 -7.71 2.77
CA VAL A 178 17.55 -8.06 1.63
C VAL A 178 19.01 -7.72 1.92
N ASP A 179 19.92 -8.35 1.21
CA ASP A 179 21.35 -8.05 1.33
C ASP A 179 21.65 -6.62 0.88
N LYS A 180 21.26 -6.28 -0.34
CA LYS A 180 21.41 -4.95 -0.93
C LYS A 180 20.28 -4.65 -1.91
N LEU A 181 20.03 -3.37 -2.15
CA LEU A 181 19.10 -2.92 -3.17
C LEU A 181 19.80 -2.89 -4.54
N ILE A 182 19.12 -3.36 -5.57
CA ILE A 182 19.64 -3.47 -6.95
C ILE A 182 19.13 -2.37 -7.88
N ASN A 183 18.09 -1.62 -7.49
CA ASN A 183 17.59 -0.52 -8.29
C ASN A 183 18.57 0.68 -8.27
N GLN A 184 18.56 1.48 -9.30
CA GLN A 184 19.45 2.64 -9.43
C GLN A 184 19.25 3.69 -8.34
N GLU A 185 18.02 3.82 -7.85
CA GLU A 185 17.67 4.80 -6.84
C GLU A 185 17.91 4.32 -5.41
N LYS A 186 18.06 3.02 -5.22
CA LYS A 186 18.29 2.37 -3.92
C LYS A 186 17.38 2.88 -2.81
N ILE A 187 16.09 3.02 -3.12
CA ILE A 187 15.06 3.43 -2.17
C ILE A 187 14.64 2.19 -1.37
N PRO A 188 14.87 2.16 -0.06
CA PRO A 188 14.39 1.07 0.78
C PRO A 188 12.89 1.21 1.05
N GLU A 189 12.23 0.10 1.27
CA GLU A 189 10.88 0.13 1.83
C GLU A 189 10.90 0.54 3.31
N PRO A 190 9.87 1.24 3.80
CA PRO A 190 9.68 1.47 5.23
C PRO A 190 9.60 0.16 6.01
N LEU A 191 10.18 0.12 7.21
CA LEU A 191 10.17 -1.08 8.07
C LEU A 191 8.74 -1.44 8.50
N GLU A 192 7.86 -0.47 8.61
CA GLU A 192 6.42 -0.65 8.90
C GLU A 192 5.75 -1.62 7.93
N LYS A 193 6.03 -1.50 6.62
CA LYS A 193 5.51 -2.45 5.62
C LYS A 193 5.95 -3.88 5.90
N GLY A 194 7.19 -4.06 6.30
CA GLY A 194 7.71 -5.38 6.66
C GLY A 194 7.04 -5.97 7.89
N LEU A 195 6.82 -5.16 8.91
CA LEU A 195 6.13 -5.56 10.15
C LEU A 195 4.69 -6.01 9.87
N ILE A 196 3.96 -5.26 9.04
CA ILE A 196 2.61 -5.61 8.63
C ILE A 196 2.62 -6.94 7.85
N ARG A 197 3.52 -7.07 6.87
CA ARG A 197 3.65 -8.33 6.11
C ARG A 197 3.98 -9.52 6.99
N GLN A 198 4.90 -9.36 7.93
CA GLN A 198 5.24 -10.42 8.88
C GLN A 198 4.04 -10.82 9.73
N LYS A 199 3.27 -9.85 10.23
CA LYS A 199 2.05 -10.11 11.02
C LYS A 199 1.04 -10.96 10.26
N PHE A 200 0.90 -10.72 8.96
CA PHE A 200 -0.06 -11.42 8.10
C PHE A 200 0.55 -12.56 7.28
N GLY A 201 1.78 -12.98 7.56
CA GLY A 201 2.44 -14.08 6.86
C GLY A 201 2.75 -13.81 5.38
N LEU A 202 2.88 -12.56 4.99
CA LEU A 202 3.15 -12.15 3.61
C LEU A 202 4.64 -11.98 3.35
N SER A 203 5.06 -12.23 2.11
CA SER A 203 6.45 -12.10 1.67
C SER A 203 6.55 -11.41 0.32
N ALA A 204 7.67 -10.73 0.07
CA ALA A 204 7.96 -10.15 -1.23
C ALA A 204 8.45 -11.23 -2.21
N PHE A 205 8.00 -11.13 -3.47
CA PHE A 205 8.44 -11.98 -4.56
C PHE A 205 9.64 -11.37 -5.30
N LYS A 206 10.26 -12.15 -6.19
CA LYS A 206 11.46 -11.73 -6.95
C LYS A 206 11.23 -10.51 -7.83
N ASP A 207 10.01 -10.29 -8.29
CA ASP A 207 9.59 -9.11 -9.06
C ASP A 207 9.32 -7.87 -8.19
N GLY A 208 9.51 -7.98 -6.86
CA GLY A 208 9.26 -6.91 -5.90
C GLY A 208 7.79 -6.76 -5.50
N THR A 209 6.88 -7.56 -6.04
CA THR A 209 5.47 -7.55 -5.66
C THR A 209 5.24 -8.32 -4.36
N VAL A 210 4.14 -8.00 -3.68
CA VAL A 210 3.60 -8.77 -2.58
C VAL A 210 2.27 -9.33 -3.04
N ARG A 211 2.14 -10.64 -2.94
CA ARG A 211 0.93 -11.36 -3.34
C ARG A 211 0.39 -12.09 -2.14
N PHE A 212 -0.91 -12.19 -2.07
CA PHE A 212 -1.62 -13.03 -1.10
C PHE A 212 -2.70 -13.77 -1.86
N ASP A 213 -2.93 -15.01 -1.50
CA ASP A 213 -4.11 -15.72 -1.96
C ASP A 213 -5.32 -15.08 -1.29
N ALA A 214 -6.05 -14.29 -2.05
CA ALA A 214 -7.42 -13.98 -1.70
C ALA A 214 -8.15 -15.30 -1.85
N THR A 215 -8.42 -15.92 -0.74
CA THR A 215 -8.95 -17.27 -0.57
C THR A 215 -9.82 -17.73 -1.71
N ASN A 216 -9.47 -18.85 -2.24
CA ASN A 216 -10.07 -19.51 -3.39
C ASN A 216 -11.48 -20.03 -3.17
N SER A 217 -12.10 -19.75 -2.05
CA SER A 217 -13.49 -20.09 -1.79
C SER A 217 -14.34 -18.87 -2.07
N PRO A 218 -15.17 -18.89 -3.14
CA PRO A 218 -16.17 -17.86 -3.31
C PRO A 218 -17.05 -17.86 -2.06
N LEU A 219 -17.20 -16.71 -1.44
CA LEU A 219 -18.24 -16.56 -0.43
C LEU A 219 -19.56 -16.55 -1.19
N THR A 220 -20.23 -17.70 -1.18
CA THR A 220 -21.53 -17.86 -1.84
C THR A 220 -22.70 -17.59 -0.90
N HIS A 221 -22.45 -17.71 0.40
CA HIS A 221 -23.45 -17.55 1.45
C HIS A 221 -22.87 -16.79 2.65
N PHE A 222 -23.70 -16.03 3.34
CA PHE A 222 -23.32 -15.26 4.51
C PHE A 222 -24.48 -15.12 5.50
N LYS A 223 -24.16 -14.79 6.75
CA LYS A 223 -25.11 -14.36 7.76
C LYS A 223 -24.94 -12.88 8.04
N LEU A 224 -26.02 -12.18 8.39
CA LEU A 224 -25.96 -10.74 8.69
C LEU A 224 -25.05 -10.46 9.89
N SER A 225 -25.05 -11.33 10.88
CA SER A 225 -24.16 -11.27 12.04
C SER A 225 -22.67 -11.27 11.67
N TRP A 226 -22.26 -11.93 10.57
CA TRP A 226 -20.86 -11.98 10.12
C TRP A 226 -20.36 -10.68 9.51
N ILE A 227 -21.28 -9.89 8.94
CA ILE A 227 -20.94 -8.65 8.23
C ILE A 227 -21.46 -7.41 8.97
N GLY A 228 -22.03 -7.59 10.17
CA GLY A 228 -22.48 -6.47 11.02
C GLY A 228 -23.61 -5.63 10.41
N THR A 229 -24.45 -6.22 9.56
CA THR A 229 -25.59 -5.52 8.94
C THR A 229 -26.92 -5.96 9.56
N THR A 230 -27.99 -5.20 9.29
CA THR A 230 -29.32 -5.46 9.82
C THR A 230 -30.27 -6.00 8.75
N VAL A 231 -31.36 -6.65 9.21
CA VAL A 231 -32.41 -7.15 8.31
C VAL A 231 -32.98 -6.03 7.45
N GLU A 232 -33.20 -4.83 8.02
CA GLU A 232 -33.70 -3.68 7.29
C GLU A 232 -32.77 -3.22 6.17
N GLN A 233 -31.44 -3.24 6.45
CA GLN A 233 -30.45 -2.82 5.48
C GLN A 233 -30.36 -3.79 4.32
N ILE A 234 -30.35 -5.09 4.60
CA ILE A 234 -30.23 -6.11 3.58
C ILE A 234 -31.47 -6.22 2.71
N THR A 235 -32.66 -6.03 3.31
CA THR A 235 -33.95 -5.98 2.56
C THR A 235 -33.97 -4.80 1.60
N LYS A 236 -33.44 -3.63 1.98
CA LYS A 236 -33.28 -2.48 1.05
C LYS A 236 -32.36 -2.77 -0.13
N LEU A 237 -31.44 -3.73 0.01
CA LEU A 237 -30.58 -4.23 -1.08
C LEU A 237 -31.28 -5.30 -1.93
N GLY A 238 -32.51 -5.64 -1.61
CA GLY A 238 -33.34 -6.58 -2.39
C GLY A 238 -33.17 -8.04 -1.97
N TYR A 239 -32.60 -8.32 -0.79
CA TYR A 239 -32.59 -9.66 -0.22
C TYR A 239 -33.86 -9.85 0.61
N GLU A 240 -34.72 -10.77 0.19
CA GLU A 240 -36.02 -11.00 0.82
C GLU A 240 -36.08 -12.34 1.58
N ASN A 241 -35.40 -13.36 1.04
CA ASN A 241 -35.46 -14.71 1.56
C ASN A 241 -34.07 -15.27 1.88
N ASP A 242 -34.03 -16.21 2.83
CA ASP A 242 -32.87 -17.05 3.13
C ASP A 242 -32.71 -18.17 2.09
N ILE A 243 -31.69 -19.02 2.27
CA ILE A 243 -31.41 -20.16 1.37
C ILE A 243 -32.54 -21.20 1.32
N ASP A 244 -33.36 -21.26 2.34
CA ASP A 244 -34.49 -22.18 2.44
C ASP A 244 -35.80 -21.57 1.89
N GLY A 245 -35.74 -20.32 1.41
CA GLY A 245 -36.87 -19.58 0.85
C GLY A 245 -37.76 -18.91 1.91
N ASN A 246 -37.35 -18.87 3.18
CA ASN A 246 -38.09 -18.21 4.23
C ASN A 246 -37.76 -16.71 4.26
N PRO A 247 -38.70 -15.82 4.64
CA PRO A 247 -38.41 -14.41 4.81
C PRO A 247 -37.26 -14.18 5.82
N ILE A 248 -36.39 -13.24 5.53
CA ILE A 248 -35.30 -12.87 6.42
C ILE A 248 -35.85 -12.08 7.60
N THR A 249 -35.77 -12.66 8.80
CA THR A 249 -36.33 -12.08 10.03
C THR A 249 -35.27 -11.85 11.11
N ASN A 250 -34.13 -12.55 11.02
CA ASN A 250 -33.05 -12.44 12.01
C ASN A 250 -31.67 -12.46 11.32
N ASP A 251 -30.64 -12.12 12.07
CA ASP A 251 -29.27 -11.97 11.59
C ASP A 251 -28.47 -13.30 11.48
N GLU A 252 -29.05 -14.39 11.98
CA GLU A 252 -28.43 -15.73 11.95
C GLU A 252 -28.87 -16.58 10.74
N GLN A 253 -29.87 -16.13 9.98
CA GLN A 253 -30.29 -16.83 8.77
C GLN A 253 -29.20 -16.77 7.71
N LEU A 254 -29.03 -17.89 7.01
CA LEU A 254 -28.04 -18.00 5.92
C LEU A 254 -28.63 -17.47 4.62
N ILE A 255 -27.95 -16.54 3.99
CA ILE A 255 -28.40 -15.82 2.81
C ILE A 255 -27.45 -16.11 1.67
N GLU A 256 -27.97 -16.38 0.47
CA GLU A 256 -27.16 -16.54 -0.74
C GLU A 256 -26.73 -15.16 -1.27
N LEU A 257 -25.42 -14.99 -1.50
CA LEU A 257 -24.87 -13.77 -2.09
C LEU A 257 -25.20 -13.73 -3.58
N LYS A 258 -25.85 -12.66 -4.05
CA LYS A 258 -26.14 -12.45 -5.46
C LYS A 258 -24.86 -12.28 -6.27
N MET A 259 -24.84 -12.76 -7.51
CA MET A 259 -23.62 -12.82 -8.34
C MET A 259 -22.95 -11.47 -8.59
N GLN A 260 -23.70 -10.37 -8.57
CA GLN A 260 -23.20 -9.00 -8.78
C GLN A 260 -22.76 -8.29 -7.50
N ASP A 261 -23.02 -8.90 -6.35
CA ASP A 261 -22.76 -8.27 -5.04
C ASP A 261 -21.41 -8.67 -4.48
N VAL A 262 -20.83 -7.82 -3.66
CA VAL A 262 -19.49 -7.95 -3.09
C VAL A 262 -19.53 -7.61 -1.61
N ILE A 263 -18.89 -8.37 -0.73
CA ILE A 263 -18.70 -8.01 0.68
C ILE A 263 -17.30 -7.41 0.83
N ILE A 264 -17.25 -6.15 1.26
CA ILE A 264 -16.00 -5.42 1.51
C ILE A 264 -15.86 -5.09 3.00
N PRO A 265 -14.64 -5.08 3.54
CA PRO A 265 -14.41 -4.62 4.91
C PRO A 265 -14.92 -3.20 5.12
N PHE A 266 -15.49 -2.95 6.30
CA PHE A 266 -16.08 -1.64 6.64
C PHE A 266 -15.07 -0.50 6.48
N GLU A 267 -13.85 -0.68 6.97
CA GLU A 267 -12.75 0.29 6.85
C GLU A 267 -12.38 0.60 5.38
N SER A 268 -12.65 -0.34 4.48
CA SER A 268 -12.41 -0.13 3.05
C SER A 268 -13.59 0.55 2.34
N ALA A 269 -14.75 0.61 2.98
CA ALA A 269 -15.95 1.23 2.42
C ALA A 269 -16.06 2.72 2.76
N GLU A 270 -15.29 3.22 3.71
CA GLU A 270 -15.27 4.63 4.14
C GLU A 270 -14.30 5.52 3.33
N TYR A 271 -13.55 4.94 2.38
CA TYR A 271 -12.60 5.67 1.52
C TYR A 271 -13.19 6.03 0.16
#